data_399500c158776f038f2e67ae9f720783
#
_entry.id   399500c158776f038f2e67ae9f720783
#
_cell.length_a   1.000
_cell.length_b   1.000
_cell.length_c   1.000
_cell.angle_alpha   90.00
_cell.angle_beta   90.00
_cell.angle_gamma   90.00
#
_symmetry.space_group_name_H-M   'P 1'
#
loop_
_entity.id
_entity.type
_entity.pdbx_description
1 polymer ?
#
loop_
_entity_poly.entity_id
_entity_poly.type
_entity_poly.pdbx_seq_one_letter_code
_entity_poly.pdbx_strand_id
1 'polypeptide(L)'
;MAGRASRTPAVAVAFLLTLLASWCAPLSTPKAQAATGSVRIDLTGIAPTLTEANATLVVSGTVTNDGPKAVALGSVSAHLAAPTLIAADDVDAWLKGAAADGSTRAVATQTAPAALAPGATHRFRLAIPRAASLQAAFYGVLPLRVDAAGSSTRTFAAYHRGQQYEPLQTVVLLPVTLDPDPDLWSRDAAMRSAAWTAALAPDSRLAQLIAGCANHRVVWAIDPVLLEPTPTLSEAEQEVRSEFANSLRAQLESHPAVLLPWADADLAAISGVPRLRESATSMVALSRTLAATVGARADLVWPVTSASSSRTLATITSAYAGGPAPTIVVPSQEVSTATIDAPRRLDRFGVLVANDPLSQALTTAAAAPSRPVDLQTLLAYSLVALNDRPGTPRTVVIAPARGLSVDAKNLGSALEALTALPWLNTGTLEQASRAAQSATTVL
;
A
#
# COMPACT_ATOMS: atom_id res chain seq x y z
N MET A 1 20.73 39.32 65.28
CA MET A 1 20.00 40.34 64.49
C MET A 1 19.86 39.89 63.05
N ALA A 2 18.62 39.95 62.53
CA ALA A 2 18.19 39.79 61.17
C ALA A 2 18.57 38.46 60.44
N GLY A 3 17.80 37.54 60.31
CA GLY A 3 16.60 37.01 59.76
C GLY A 3 16.48 37.20 58.26
N ARG A 4 16.85 36.17 57.42
CA ARG A 4 16.48 36.10 56.02
C ARG A 4 15.70 34.84 55.78
N ALA A 5 14.41 35.02 55.56
CA ALA A 5 13.48 33.95 55.17
C ALA A 5 13.74 33.50 53.72
N SER A 6 13.92 32.21 53.53
CA SER A 6 13.94 31.56 52.23
C SER A 6 12.51 31.44 51.69
N ARG A 7 12.22 32.09 50.56
CA ARG A 7 11.01 31.86 49.79
C ARG A 7 11.29 30.73 48.80
N THR A 8 10.66 29.60 49.00
CA THR A 8 10.58 28.47 48.07
C THR A 8 9.79 28.81 46.83
N PRO A 9 10.22 28.37 45.65
CA PRO A 9 9.48 28.64 44.40
C PRO A 9 8.39 27.57 44.21
N ALA A 10 7.17 27.92 44.60
CA ALA A 10 5.96 27.11 44.33
C ALA A 10 5.37 27.29 42.91
N VAL A 11 6.11 27.95 41.98
CA VAL A 11 5.61 28.29 40.65
C VAL A 11 6.06 27.33 39.54
N ALA A 12 7.06 26.49 39.79
CA ALA A 12 7.60 25.59 38.75
C ALA A 12 6.82 24.29 38.55
N VAL A 13 5.94 23.88 39.47
CA VAL A 13 5.19 22.64 39.37
C VAL A 13 3.86 22.79 38.62
N ALA A 14 3.28 23.98 38.60
CA ALA A 14 2.02 24.25 37.89
C ALA A 14 2.16 24.29 36.37
N PHE A 15 3.34 24.57 35.81
CA PHE A 15 3.57 24.64 34.35
C PHE A 15 3.85 23.28 33.71
N LEU A 16 4.30 22.29 34.46
CA LEU A 16 4.59 20.95 33.94
C LEU A 16 3.32 20.07 33.84
N LEU A 17 2.28 20.36 34.65
CA LEU A 17 1.03 19.61 34.61
C LEU A 17 0.07 20.09 33.51
N THR A 18 0.22 21.28 32.99
CA THR A 18 -0.57 21.79 31.86
C THR A 18 -0.07 21.33 30.48
N LEU A 19 1.18 20.92 30.37
CA LEU A 19 1.75 20.38 29.12
C LEU A 19 1.46 18.90 28.88
N LEU A 20 1.14 18.14 29.93
CA LEU A 20 0.77 16.73 29.81
C LEU A 20 -0.73 16.49 29.54
N ALA A 21 -1.57 17.49 29.77
CA ALA A 21 -3.01 17.38 29.49
C ALA A 21 -3.37 17.68 28.01
N SER A 22 -2.47 18.21 27.21
CA SER A 22 -2.71 18.54 25.79
C SER A 22 -2.44 17.38 24.81
N TRP A 23 -1.95 16.23 25.27
CA TRP A 23 -1.61 15.08 24.41
C TRP A 23 -2.63 13.93 24.49
N CYS A 24 -3.68 14.08 25.26
CA CYS A 24 -4.82 13.17 25.23
C CYS A 24 -6.04 13.79 24.53
N ALA A 25 -5.82 14.52 23.41
CA ALA A 25 -6.90 14.70 22.48
C ALA A 25 -7.24 13.32 21.92
N PRO A 26 -8.48 12.81 22.06
CA PRO A 26 -8.86 11.59 21.37
C PRO A 26 -8.59 11.86 19.90
N LEU A 27 -7.81 10.96 19.27
CA LEU A 27 -7.75 10.86 17.81
C LEU A 27 -9.21 10.71 17.38
N SER A 28 -9.82 11.83 16.99
CA SER A 28 -11.10 11.82 16.32
C SER A 28 -10.83 11.02 15.04
N THR A 29 -11.16 9.73 15.07
CA THR A 29 -11.42 8.99 13.84
C THR A 29 -12.23 9.92 12.96
N PRO A 30 -11.83 10.18 11.71
CA PRO A 30 -12.65 10.93 10.80
C PRO A 30 -13.99 10.18 10.79
N LYS A 31 -15.01 10.74 11.44
CA LYS A 31 -16.36 10.28 11.22
C LYS A 31 -16.53 10.41 9.72
N ALA A 32 -16.63 9.25 9.06
CA ALA A 32 -17.13 9.23 7.70
C ALA A 32 -18.34 10.16 7.70
N GLN A 33 -18.24 11.24 6.94
CA GLN A 33 -19.29 12.25 6.87
C GLN A 33 -20.50 11.48 6.33
N ALA A 34 -21.41 11.15 7.24
CA ALA A 34 -22.62 10.45 6.90
C ALA A 34 -23.27 11.31 5.81
N ALA A 35 -23.39 10.75 4.61
CA ALA A 35 -24.14 11.35 3.55
C ALA A 35 -25.49 11.77 4.13
N THR A 36 -25.90 12.99 3.88
CA THR A 36 -27.14 13.60 4.40
C THR A 36 -28.41 12.89 3.90
N GLY A 37 -28.27 11.73 3.22
CA GLY A 37 -29.34 10.86 2.78
C GLY A 37 -29.54 9.69 3.74
N SER A 38 -30.78 9.28 3.92
CA SER A 38 -31.15 8.08 4.66
C SER A 38 -30.82 6.77 3.92
N VAL A 39 -30.15 6.85 2.78
CA VAL A 39 -29.89 5.74 1.88
C VAL A 39 -28.38 5.55 1.71
N ARG A 40 -27.94 4.31 1.88
CA ARG A 40 -26.56 3.88 1.62
C ARG A 40 -26.49 3.04 0.36
N ILE A 41 -25.48 3.32 -0.47
CA ILE A 41 -25.22 2.58 -1.72
C ILE A 41 -23.90 1.83 -1.54
N ASP A 42 -23.95 0.49 -1.58
CA ASP A 42 -22.79 -0.38 -1.53
C ASP A 42 -22.59 -1.06 -2.88
N LEU A 43 -21.44 -0.82 -3.51
CA LEU A 43 -21.05 -1.54 -4.72
C LEU A 43 -20.54 -2.93 -4.36
N THR A 44 -21.06 -3.94 -5.04
CA THR A 44 -20.68 -5.35 -4.84
C THR A 44 -19.91 -5.94 -6.01
N GLY A 45 -19.89 -5.27 -7.17
CA GLY A 45 -19.17 -5.71 -8.34
C GLY A 45 -19.06 -4.65 -9.43
N ILE A 46 -17.90 -4.64 -10.09
CA ILE A 46 -17.64 -3.88 -11.32
C ILE A 46 -16.93 -4.85 -12.27
N ALA A 47 -17.57 -5.23 -13.36
CA ALA A 47 -17.08 -6.27 -14.27
C ALA A 47 -17.34 -5.91 -15.74
N PRO A 48 -16.36 -6.11 -16.63
CA PRO A 48 -14.99 -6.54 -16.33
C PRO A 48 -14.21 -5.46 -15.54
N THR A 49 -13.15 -5.85 -14.86
CA THR A 49 -12.29 -4.93 -14.13
C THR A 49 -11.65 -3.91 -15.06
N LEU A 50 -11.23 -4.37 -16.26
CA LEU A 50 -10.80 -3.55 -17.38
C LEU A 50 -11.78 -3.76 -18.55
N THR A 51 -12.39 -2.68 -19.06
CA THR A 51 -13.36 -2.73 -20.13
C THR A 51 -12.69 -2.60 -21.49
N GLU A 52 -12.81 -3.57 -22.36
CA GLU A 52 -12.35 -3.50 -23.74
C GLU A 52 -13.33 -2.77 -24.67
N ALA A 53 -12.92 -2.50 -25.91
CA ALA A 53 -13.61 -1.63 -26.86
C ALA A 53 -15.09 -1.93 -27.08
N ASN A 54 -15.51 -3.18 -27.04
CA ASN A 54 -16.89 -3.61 -27.31
C ASN A 54 -17.58 -4.27 -26.09
N ALA A 55 -16.91 -4.31 -24.94
CA ALA A 55 -17.45 -4.94 -23.76
C ALA A 55 -18.51 -4.06 -23.07
N THR A 56 -19.45 -4.69 -22.41
CA THR A 56 -20.42 -4.04 -21.55
C THR A 56 -19.88 -4.02 -20.13
N LEU A 57 -19.72 -2.83 -19.55
CA LEU A 57 -19.38 -2.69 -18.14
C LEU A 57 -20.63 -2.89 -17.29
N VAL A 58 -20.58 -3.81 -16.35
CA VAL A 58 -21.66 -4.07 -15.41
C VAL A 58 -21.27 -3.60 -14.02
N VAL A 59 -22.08 -2.71 -13.46
CA VAL A 59 -21.96 -2.24 -12.08
C VAL A 59 -23.08 -2.83 -11.26
N SER A 60 -22.75 -3.56 -10.20
CA SER A 60 -23.71 -4.22 -9.32
C SER A 60 -23.57 -3.68 -7.89
N GLY A 61 -24.67 -3.68 -7.16
CA GLY A 61 -24.66 -3.22 -5.79
C GLY A 61 -25.99 -3.35 -5.08
N THR A 62 -26.05 -2.77 -3.91
CA THR A 62 -27.24 -2.68 -3.08
C THR A 62 -27.50 -1.24 -2.66
N VAL A 63 -28.77 -0.91 -2.52
CA VAL A 63 -29.27 0.35 -1.94
C VAL A 63 -30.02 -0.01 -0.66
N THR A 64 -29.54 0.45 0.48
CA THR A 64 -30.14 0.16 1.79
C THR A 64 -30.70 1.45 2.40
N ASN A 65 -31.91 1.40 2.89
CA ASN A 65 -32.49 2.49 3.65
C ASN A 65 -32.11 2.35 5.12
N ASP A 66 -31.12 3.11 5.55
CA ASP A 66 -30.64 3.15 6.92
C ASP A 66 -31.45 4.16 7.79
N GLY A 67 -32.41 4.85 7.19
CA GLY A 67 -33.25 5.81 7.88
C GLY A 67 -34.49 5.18 8.54
N PRO A 68 -35.16 5.94 9.45
CA PRO A 68 -36.32 5.45 10.19
C PRO A 68 -37.65 5.51 9.38
N LYS A 69 -37.65 6.11 8.19
CA LYS A 69 -38.84 6.29 7.34
C LYS A 69 -38.63 5.67 5.97
N ALA A 70 -39.72 5.30 5.32
CA ALA A 70 -39.67 4.86 3.93
C ALA A 70 -39.15 5.99 3.02
N VAL A 71 -38.29 5.64 2.07
CA VAL A 71 -37.67 6.55 1.11
C VAL A 71 -38.15 6.23 -0.29
N ALA A 72 -38.56 7.24 -1.05
CA ALA A 72 -38.84 7.08 -2.47
C ALA A 72 -37.54 6.78 -3.22
N LEU A 73 -37.43 5.58 -3.83
CA LEU A 73 -36.23 5.16 -4.55
C LEU A 73 -36.35 5.46 -6.05
N GLY A 74 -37.40 4.99 -6.71
CA GLY A 74 -37.73 5.28 -8.11
C GLY A 74 -36.73 4.66 -9.11
N SER A 75 -35.48 5.05 -9.04
CA SER A 75 -34.43 4.53 -9.93
C SER A 75 -33.06 4.54 -9.28
N VAL A 76 -32.17 3.68 -9.84
CA VAL A 76 -30.72 3.73 -9.60
C VAL A 76 -30.07 4.06 -10.94
N SER A 77 -29.14 5.01 -10.96
CA SER A 77 -28.48 5.46 -12.20
C SER A 77 -26.97 5.53 -12.06
N ALA A 78 -26.26 5.16 -13.13
CA ALA A 78 -24.83 5.34 -13.25
C ALA A 78 -24.52 6.55 -14.13
N HIS A 79 -23.54 7.33 -13.72
CA HIS A 79 -23.08 8.53 -14.41
C HIS A 79 -21.58 8.44 -14.63
N LEU A 80 -21.13 8.73 -15.84
CA LEU A 80 -19.71 8.92 -16.16
C LEU A 80 -19.41 10.42 -16.21
N ALA A 81 -18.36 10.81 -15.53
CA ALA A 81 -17.81 12.15 -15.61
C ALA A 81 -16.65 12.18 -16.62
N ALA A 82 -16.40 13.36 -17.18
CA ALA A 82 -15.34 13.60 -18.16
C ALA A 82 -14.09 14.32 -17.60
N PRO A 83 -13.74 14.27 -16.32
CA PRO A 83 -12.52 14.87 -15.85
C PRO A 83 -11.31 14.04 -16.28
N THR A 84 -10.25 14.72 -16.57
CA THR A 84 -8.96 14.12 -16.81
C THR A 84 -8.32 13.82 -15.44
N LEU A 85 -8.03 12.57 -15.16
CA LEU A 85 -7.22 12.18 -14.00
C LEU A 85 -5.75 12.36 -14.38
N ILE A 86 -5.14 13.45 -13.93
CA ILE A 86 -3.75 13.81 -14.23
C ILE A 86 -2.86 13.55 -13.02
N ALA A 87 -3.37 13.83 -11.82
CA ALA A 87 -2.64 13.72 -10.56
C ALA A 87 -3.34 12.81 -9.55
N ALA A 88 -2.60 12.37 -8.54
CA ALA A 88 -3.16 11.60 -7.43
C ALA A 88 -4.27 12.36 -6.69
N ASP A 89 -4.11 13.68 -6.55
CA ASP A 89 -5.10 14.55 -5.91
C ASP A 89 -6.44 14.57 -6.66
N ASP A 90 -6.46 14.36 -7.98
CA ASP A 90 -7.71 14.28 -8.75
C ASP A 90 -8.50 13.02 -8.38
N VAL A 91 -7.81 11.89 -8.18
CA VAL A 91 -8.40 10.62 -7.73
C VAL A 91 -9.01 10.80 -6.34
N ASP A 92 -8.26 11.38 -5.43
CA ASP A 92 -8.69 11.67 -4.06
C ASP A 92 -9.87 12.64 -4.01
N ALA A 93 -9.80 13.73 -4.75
CA ALA A 93 -10.85 14.73 -4.82
C ALA A 93 -12.17 14.13 -5.36
N TRP A 94 -12.07 13.25 -6.37
CA TRP A 94 -13.24 12.54 -6.89
C TRP A 94 -13.88 11.65 -5.83
N LEU A 95 -13.10 10.79 -5.18
CA LEU A 95 -13.61 9.88 -4.15
C LEU A 95 -14.23 10.61 -2.96
N LYS A 96 -13.64 11.74 -2.56
CA LYS A 96 -14.14 12.59 -1.47
C LYS A 96 -15.36 13.46 -1.87
N GLY A 97 -15.69 13.49 -3.17
CA GLY A 97 -16.78 14.35 -3.67
C GLY A 97 -16.45 15.83 -3.70
N ALA A 98 -15.16 16.18 -3.60
CA ALA A 98 -14.67 17.55 -3.67
C ALA A 98 -14.46 18.02 -5.13
N ALA A 99 -14.28 17.10 -6.06
CA ALA A 99 -14.21 17.43 -7.48
C ALA A 99 -15.57 17.87 -7.98
N ALA A 100 -15.60 18.94 -8.77
CA ALA A 100 -16.81 19.35 -9.48
C ALA A 100 -17.30 18.18 -10.35
N ASP A 101 -18.58 17.87 -10.26
CA ASP A 101 -19.17 16.73 -10.98
C ASP A 101 -19.10 16.88 -12.51
N GLY A 102 -18.60 18.01 -13.02
CA GLY A 102 -18.51 18.30 -14.45
C GLY A 102 -19.85 18.06 -15.16
N SER A 103 -19.82 17.90 -16.47
CA SER A 103 -20.98 17.41 -17.22
C SER A 103 -21.07 15.88 -17.05
N THR A 104 -21.81 15.41 -16.04
CA THR A 104 -22.12 13.99 -15.88
C THR A 104 -23.32 13.62 -16.71
N ARG A 105 -23.20 12.58 -17.52
CA ARG A 105 -24.31 12.01 -18.28
C ARG A 105 -24.71 10.67 -17.65
N ALA A 106 -26.00 10.47 -17.43
CA ALA A 106 -26.53 9.14 -17.09
C ALA A 106 -26.25 8.18 -18.26
N VAL A 107 -25.52 7.10 -17.98
CA VAL A 107 -25.12 6.10 -18.98
C VAL A 107 -25.86 4.79 -18.84
N ALA A 108 -26.44 4.55 -17.66
CA ALA A 108 -27.32 3.43 -17.39
C ALA A 108 -28.31 3.82 -16.28
N THR A 109 -29.53 3.31 -16.36
CA THR A 109 -30.57 3.51 -15.35
C THR A 109 -31.38 2.24 -15.20
N GLN A 110 -31.65 1.85 -13.98
CA GLN A 110 -32.52 0.74 -13.62
C GLN A 110 -33.69 1.28 -12.80
N THR A 111 -34.93 0.92 -13.20
CA THR A 111 -36.11 1.19 -12.38
C THR A 111 -36.02 0.39 -11.08
N ALA A 112 -36.36 1.02 -9.99
CA ALA A 112 -36.37 0.47 -8.65
C ALA A 112 -37.75 0.59 -8.02
N PRO A 113 -38.06 -0.08 -6.90
CA PRO A 113 -39.31 0.09 -6.18
C PRO A 113 -39.61 1.56 -5.88
N ALA A 114 -40.88 1.94 -5.96
CA ALA A 114 -41.30 3.32 -5.70
C ALA A 114 -40.91 3.79 -4.28
N ALA A 115 -40.93 2.86 -3.32
CA ALA A 115 -40.52 3.14 -1.94
C ALA A 115 -39.66 1.98 -1.38
N LEU A 116 -38.70 2.33 -0.56
CA LEU A 116 -37.85 1.40 0.20
C LEU A 116 -38.12 1.60 1.69
N ALA A 117 -38.66 0.57 2.35
CA ALA A 117 -38.99 0.62 3.77
C ALA A 117 -37.71 0.77 4.64
N PRO A 118 -37.82 1.23 5.90
CA PRO A 118 -36.70 1.27 6.84
C PRO A 118 -36.00 -0.09 6.96
N GLY A 119 -34.68 -0.13 6.90
CA GLY A 119 -33.86 -1.35 6.94
C GLY A 119 -33.92 -2.21 5.68
N ALA A 120 -34.81 -1.92 4.72
CA ALA A 120 -34.91 -2.70 3.49
C ALA A 120 -33.74 -2.41 2.54
N THR A 121 -33.40 -3.45 1.74
CA THR A 121 -32.32 -3.39 0.75
C THR A 121 -32.86 -3.75 -0.63
N HIS A 122 -32.49 -2.97 -1.64
CA HIS A 122 -32.74 -3.23 -3.06
C HIS A 122 -31.45 -3.54 -3.78
N ARG A 123 -31.40 -4.64 -4.54
CA ARG A 123 -30.25 -4.99 -5.40
C ARG A 123 -30.40 -4.35 -6.76
N PHE A 124 -29.29 -3.85 -7.31
CA PHE A 124 -29.26 -3.32 -8.66
C PHE A 124 -28.13 -3.91 -9.49
N ARG A 125 -28.32 -3.84 -10.81
CA ARG A 125 -27.35 -4.24 -11.82
C ARG A 125 -27.49 -3.30 -13.02
N LEU A 126 -26.51 -2.39 -13.17
CA LEU A 126 -26.47 -1.41 -14.24
C LEU A 126 -25.53 -1.88 -15.34
N ALA A 127 -26.06 -2.08 -16.55
CA ALA A 127 -25.27 -2.42 -17.71
C ALA A 127 -24.98 -1.14 -18.50
N ILE A 128 -23.70 -0.78 -18.61
CA ILE A 128 -23.22 0.36 -19.39
C ILE A 128 -22.73 -0.20 -20.73
N PRO A 129 -23.50 -0.07 -21.80
CA PRO A 129 -23.17 -0.71 -23.08
C PRO A 129 -21.99 -0.01 -23.75
N ARG A 130 -21.09 -0.81 -24.32
CA ARG A 130 -20.00 -0.44 -25.22
C ARG A 130 -19.13 0.66 -24.70
N ALA A 131 -18.72 0.69 -23.49
CA ALA A 131 -17.93 1.86 -23.13
C ALA A 131 -18.27 3.13 -23.99
N ALA A 132 -19.48 3.15 -24.52
CA ALA A 132 -19.95 4.00 -25.60
C ALA A 132 -19.91 5.45 -25.25
N SER A 133 -19.78 5.67 -24.02
CA SER A 133 -19.66 6.97 -23.41
C SER A 133 -18.21 7.41 -23.29
N LEU A 134 -17.27 6.53 -23.57
CA LEU A 134 -15.83 6.75 -23.45
C LEU A 134 -15.33 7.34 -24.78
N GLN A 135 -15.69 8.57 -25.03
CA GLN A 135 -15.53 9.20 -26.35
C GLN A 135 -14.12 9.63 -26.69
N ALA A 136 -13.19 9.68 -25.76
CA ALA A 136 -12.06 10.54 -26.00
C ALA A 136 -10.72 9.84 -26.23
N ALA A 137 -10.36 8.77 -25.56
CA ALA A 137 -9.01 8.23 -25.63
C ALA A 137 -8.99 6.72 -25.90
N PHE A 138 -7.81 6.23 -26.32
CA PHE A 138 -7.63 4.81 -26.58
C PHE A 138 -7.54 3.99 -25.29
N TYR A 139 -7.21 4.62 -24.19
CA TYR A 139 -7.13 4.01 -22.85
C TYR A 139 -7.43 5.04 -21.77
N GLY A 140 -7.83 4.59 -20.60
CA GLY A 140 -8.04 5.50 -19.48
C GLY A 140 -8.82 4.90 -18.32
N VAL A 141 -9.02 5.75 -17.35
CA VAL A 141 -9.91 5.50 -16.21
C VAL A 141 -10.86 6.68 -16.08
N LEU A 142 -12.14 6.40 -16.10
CA LEU A 142 -13.18 7.41 -15.99
C LEU A 142 -13.79 7.41 -14.60
N PRO A 143 -13.99 8.55 -13.99
CA PRO A 143 -14.81 8.70 -12.80
C PRO A 143 -16.24 8.24 -13.05
N LEU A 144 -16.71 7.33 -12.21
CA LEU A 144 -18.04 6.73 -12.24
C LEU A 144 -18.77 7.03 -10.94
N ARG A 145 -19.98 7.58 -11.05
CA ARG A 145 -20.88 7.82 -9.93
C ARG A 145 -22.15 7.00 -10.07
N VAL A 146 -22.60 6.42 -8.98
CA VAL A 146 -23.90 5.75 -8.88
C VAL A 146 -24.78 6.51 -7.93
N ASP A 147 -25.97 6.89 -8.40
CA ASP A 147 -26.95 7.70 -7.68
C ASP A 147 -28.22 6.92 -7.39
N ALA A 148 -28.78 7.09 -6.20
CA ALA A 148 -30.09 6.58 -5.78
C ALA A 148 -30.68 7.43 -4.66
N ALA A 149 -31.92 7.87 -4.79
CA ALA A 149 -32.68 8.58 -3.76
C ALA A 149 -31.91 9.77 -3.11
N GLY A 150 -31.17 10.53 -3.90
CA GLY A 150 -30.39 11.68 -3.43
C GLY A 150 -29.04 11.35 -2.78
N SER A 151 -28.72 10.06 -2.62
CA SER A 151 -27.38 9.59 -2.21
C SER A 151 -26.53 9.24 -3.42
N SER A 152 -25.22 9.33 -3.30
CA SER A 152 -24.27 8.92 -4.34
C SER A 152 -23.08 8.15 -3.78
N THR A 153 -22.58 7.20 -4.57
CA THR A 153 -21.28 6.57 -4.35
C THR A 153 -20.40 6.77 -5.57
N ARG A 154 -19.09 6.91 -5.36
CA ARG A 154 -18.12 7.22 -6.41
C ARG A 154 -17.09 6.11 -6.53
N THR A 155 -16.69 5.84 -7.77
CA THR A 155 -15.70 4.85 -8.14
C THR A 155 -15.10 5.23 -9.51
N PHE A 156 -14.47 4.27 -10.18
CA PHE A 156 -13.89 4.45 -11.49
C PHE A 156 -14.30 3.31 -12.44
N ALA A 157 -14.11 3.55 -13.73
CA ALA A 157 -14.26 2.56 -14.80
C ALA A 157 -13.01 2.60 -15.67
N ALA A 158 -12.18 1.57 -15.59
CA ALA A 158 -10.99 1.43 -16.43
C ALA A 158 -11.35 0.86 -17.80
N TYR A 159 -10.70 1.38 -18.87
CA TYR A 159 -10.93 0.91 -20.24
C TYR A 159 -9.66 0.95 -21.08
N HIS A 160 -9.62 0.05 -22.09
CA HIS A 160 -8.53 -0.04 -23.04
C HIS A 160 -9.06 -0.40 -24.43
N ARG A 161 -8.64 0.37 -25.46
CA ARG A 161 -9.00 0.17 -26.88
C ARG A 161 -7.78 0.07 -27.78
N GLY A 162 -6.65 0.56 -27.36
CA GLY A 162 -5.43 0.57 -28.11
C GLY A 162 -4.31 1.29 -27.38
N GLN A 163 -3.08 0.99 -27.79
CA GLN A 163 -1.88 1.52 -27.15
C GLN A 163 -1.43 2.82 -27.82
N GLN A 164 -1.31 3.88 -27.03
CA GLN A 164 -0.67 5.16 -27.38
C GLN A 164 0.24 5.62 -26.24
N TYR A 165 0.99 4.70 -25.67
CA TYR A 165 1.85 4.91 -24.51
C TYR A 165 3.02 3.93 -24.55
N GLU A 166 4.08 4.25 -23.80
CA GLU A 166 5.12 3.31 -23.42
C GLU A 166 4.74 2.69 -22.05
N PRO A 167 4.63 1.35 -21.95
CA PRO A 167 4.26 0.71 -20.70
C PRO A 167 5.26 0.99 -19.57
N LEU A 168 4.76 1.17 -18.37
CA LEU A 168 5.58 1.32 -17.18
C LEU A 168 6.18 -0.03 -16.76
N GLN A 169 7.48 -0.06 -16.46
CA GLN A 169 8.11 -1.20 -15.81
C GLN A 169 7.74 -1.16 -14.33
N THR A 170 6.99 -2.14 -13.85
CA THR A 170 6.45 -2.15 -12.49
C THR A 170 7.15 -3.18 -11.64
N VAL A 171 7.72 -2.76 -10.53
CA VAL A 171 8.29 -3.63 -9.49
C VAL A 171 7.41 -3.55 -8.27
N VAL A 172 6.78 -4.68 -7.90
CA VAL A 172 6.03 -4.80 -6.65
C VAL A 172 6.94 -5.44 -5.61
N LEU A 173 7.23 -4.69 -4.55
CA LEU A 173 8.09 -5.11 -3.45
C LEU A 173 7.20 -5.36 -2.22
N LEU A 174 7.10 -6.60 -1.77
CA LEU A 174 6.24 -6.98 -0.64
C LEU A 174 7.08 -7.32 0.61
N PRO A 175 6.72 -6.76 1.78
CA PRO A 175 7.48 -6.97 3.02
C PRO A 175 7.08 -8.29 3.69
N VAL A 176 7.93 -9.30 3.57
CA VAL A 176 7.81 -10.58 4.28
C VAL A 176 8.55 -10.43 5.62
N THR A 177 7.92 -9.73 6.55
CA THR A 177 8.50 -9.34 7.84
C THR A 177 7.51 -9.63 8.96
N LEU A 178 8.03 -9.78 10.18
CA LEU A 178 7.21 -9.91 11.38
C LEU A 178 6.55 -8.58 11.75
N ASP A 179 5.42 -8.67 12.43
CA ASP A 179 4.86 -7.49 13.10
C ASP A 179 5.70 -7.16 14.35
N PRO A 180 5.80 -5.89 14.73
CA PRO A 180 6.52 -5.49 15.93
C PRO A 180 5.80 -5.99 17.17
N ASP A 181 6.22 -7.13 17.68
CA ASP A 181 5.70 -7.77 18.88
C ASP A 181 6.87 -8.04 19.85
N PRO A 182 6.92 -7.40 21.03
CA PRO A 182 7.97 -7.61 22.00
C PRO A 182 7.99 -9.04 22.57
N ASP A 183 6.87 -9.76 22.55
CA ASP A 183 6.76 -11.11 23.06
C ASP A 183 7.53 -12.13 22.22
N LEU A 184 7.77 -11.83 20.93
CA LEU A 184 8.66 -12.63 20.07
C LEU A 184 10.09 -12.73 20.60
N TRP A 185 10.49 -11.77 21.46
CA TRP A 185 11.83 -11.68 22.05
C TRP A 185 11.80 -11.82 23.57
N SER A 186 10.68 -12.27 24.13
CA SER A 186 10.53 -12.47 25.57
C SER A 186 11.57 -13.46 26.13
N ARG A 187 12.01 -13.21 27.36
CA ARG A 187 12.84 -14.16 28.12
C ARG A 187 12.00 -15.32 28.66
N ASP A 188 10.70 -15.14 28.81
CA ASP A 188 9.75 -16.21 29.12
C ASP A 188 9.56 -17.08 27.89
N ALA A 189 9.98 -18.35 27.99
CA ALA A 189 9.95 -19.28 26.85
C ALA A 189 8.51 -19.63 26.43
N ALA A 190 7.54 -19.67 27.35
CA ALA A 190 6.15 -19.95 27.02
C ALA A 190 5.51 -18.78 26.25
N MET A 191 5.72 -17.56 26.73
CA MET A 191 5.24 -16.34 26.09
C MET A 191 5.84 -16.19 24.69
N ARG A 192 7.16 -16.38 24.56
CA ARG A 192 7.85 -16.30 23.28
C ARG A 192 7.37 -17.37 22.29
N SER A 193 7.23 -18.62 22.74
CA SER A 193 6.72 -19.71 21.91
C SER A 193 5.29 -19.45 21.43
N ALA A 194 4.42 -18.93 22.28
CA ALA A 194 3.06 -18.56 21.91
C ALA A 194 3.04 -17.43 20.84
N ALA A 195 3.87 -16.39 21.01
CA ALA A 195 3.98 -15.30 20.07
C ALA A 195 4.47 -15.76 18.67
N TRP A 196 5.51 -16.60 18.63
CA TRP A 196 5.99 -17.18 17.35
C TRP A 196 4.93 -18.08 16.71
N THR A 197 4.24 -18.92 17.48
CA THR A 197 3.16 -19.77 16.95
C THR A 197 2.04 -18.90 16.34
N ALA A 198 1.65 -17.83 16.99
CA ALA A 198 0.64 -16.91 16.47
C ALA A 198 1.12 -16.17 15.21
N ALA A 199 2.37 -15.68 15.20
CA ALA A 199 2.93 -14.93 14.06
C ALA A 199 3.09 -15.78 12.80
N LEU A 200 3.29 -17.09 12.93
CA LEU A 200 3.49 -18.04 11.84
C LEU A 200 2.26 -18.95 11.57
N ALA A 201 1.15 -18.73 12.27
CA ALA A 201 -0.09 -19.48 12.07
C ALA A 201 -0.61 -19.35 10.62
N PRO A 202 -1.36 -20.34 10.10
CA PRO A 202 -1.89 -20.32 8.73
C PRO A 202 -2.82 -19.15 8.42
N ASP A 203 -3.45 -18.57 9.41
CA ASP A 203 -4.32 -17.38 9.32
C ASP A 203 -3.60 -16.08 9.69
N SER A 204 -2.31 -16.14 10.02
CA SER A 204 -1.52 -14.95 10.32
C SER A 204 -1.37 -14.04 9.10
N ARG A 205 -1.12 -12.76 9.35
CA ARG A 205 -0.84 -11.78 8.29
C ARG A 205 0.25 -12.26 7.33
N LEU A 206 1.30 -12.85 7.87
CA LEU A 206 2.45 -13.32 7.09
C LEU A 206 2.06 -14.48 6.17
N ALA A 207 1.32 -15.46 6.68
CA ALA A 207 0.82 -16.58 5.88
C ALA A 207 -0.15 -16.10 4.78
N GLN A 208 -1.06 -15.16 5.10
CA GLN A 208 -1.96 -14.55 4.13
C GLN A 208 -1.22 -13.77 3.04
N LEU A 209 -0.16 -13.05 3.40
CA LEU A 209 0.68 -12.33 2.44
C LEU A 209 1.34 -13.32 1.45
N ILE A 210 1.99 -14.36 1.96
CA ILE A 210 2.67 -15.37 1.14
C ILE A 210 1.66 -16.09 0.24
N ALA A 211 0.53 -16.52 0.77
CA ALA A 211 -0.51 -17.20 -0.01
C ALA A 211 -1.09 -16.29 -1.11
N GLY A 212 -1.31 -15.02 -0.81
CA GLY A 212 -1.88 -14.06 -1.78
C GLY A 212 -0.95 -13.72 -2.94
N CYS A 213 0.36 -13.89 -2.79
CA CYS A 213 1.31 -13.61 -3.86
C CYS A 213 1.91 -14.85 -4.53
N ALA A 214 1.53 -16.07 -4.11
CA ALA A 214 2.12 -17.32 -4.57
C ALA A 214 2.18 -17.52 -6.11
N ASN A 215 1.20 -16.97 -6.84
CA ASN A 215 1.11 -17.08 -8.30
C ASN A 215 1.49 -15.80 -9.05
N HIS A 216 2.07 -14.82 -8.36
CA HIS A 216 2.36 -13.50 -8.93
C HIS A 216 3.86 -13.19 -8.91
N ARG A 217 4.34 -12.54 -9.96
CA ARG A 217 5.74 -12.10 -10.06
C ARG A 217 5.97 -10.82 -9.25
N VAL A 218 6.15 -10.98 -7.96
CA VAL A 218 6.48 -9.92 -7.00
C VAL A 218 7.86 -10.18 -6.41
N VAL A 219 8.49 -9.16 -5.86
CA VAL A 219 9.77 -9.28 -5.15
C VAL A 219 9.49 -9.35 -3.66
N TRP A 220 9.97 -10.38 -3.00
CA TRP A 220 9.87 -10.52 -1.55
C TRP A 220 11.04 -9.82 -0.85
N ALA A 221 10.75 -8.84 -0.02
CA ALA A 221 11.71 -8.25 0.91
C ALA A 221 11.58 -8.96 2.25
N ILE A 222 12.51 -9.87 2.53
CA ILE A 222 12.38 -10.86 3.61
C ILE A 222 13.23 -10.46 4.80
N ASP A 223 12.64 -10.50 6.00
CA ASP A 223 13.42 -10.52 7.24
C ASP A 223 14.19 -11.85 7.35
N PRO A 224 15.53 -11.82 7.40
CA PRO A 224 16.34 -13.04 7.49
C PRO A 224 16.02 -13.96 8.66
N VAL A 225 15.51 -13.43 9.76
CA VAL A 225 15.08 -14.20 10.94
C VAL A 225 14.03 -15.26 10.62
N LEU A 226 13.24 -15.04 9.58
CA LEU A 226 12.23 -15.99 9.10
C LEU A 226 12.83 -17.18 8.37
N LEU A 227 14.03 -17.05 7.83
CA LEU A 227 14.71 -18.08 7.08
C LEU A 227 15.70 -18.88 7.94
N GLU A 228 16.27 -18.26 8.95
CA GLU A 228 17.27 -18.91 9.82
C GLU A 228 16.87 -18.75 11.28
N PRO A 229 16.04 -19.68 11.80
CA PRO A 229 15.66 -19.64 13.20
C PRO A 229 16.89 -19.83 14.08
N THR A 230 17.15 -18.86 14.93
CA THR A 230 18.19 -18.96 15.95
C THR A 230 17.85 -20.05 16.96
N PRO A 231 18.82 -20.70 17.59
CA PRO A 231 18.56 -21.66 18.64
C PRO A 231 17.63 -21.07 19.71
N THR A 232 16.62 -21.81 20.06
CA THR A 232 15.56 -21.37 20.99
C THR A 232 15.65 -22.15 22.30
N LEU A 233 14.92 -21.68 23.31
CA LEU A 233 14.83 -22.38 24.59
C LEU A 233 13.70 -23.41 24.61
N SER A 234 12.86 -23.46 23.58
CA SER A 234 11.69 -24.33 23.47
C SER A 234 11.74 -25.16 22.20
N GLU A 235 11.57 -26.48 22.32
CA GLU A 235 11.48 -27.39 21.20
C GLU A 235 10.29 -27.05 20.29
N ALA A 236 9.13 -26.76 20.88
CA ALA A 236 7.93 -26.37 20.13
C ALA A 236 8.13 -25.07 19.30
N GLU A 237 8.82 -24.06 19.85
CA GLU A 237 9.17 -22.85 19.11
C GLU A 237 10.13 -23.20 17.94
N GLN A 238 11.12 -24.03 18.20
CA GLN A 238 12.08 -24.44 17.17
C GLN A 238 11.40 -25.20 16.04
N GLU A 239 10.47 -26.07 16.33
CA GLU A 239 9.70 -26.83 15.35
C GLU A 239 8.90 -25.89 14.42
N VAL A 240 8.05 -25.03 14.99
CA VAL A 240 7.21 -24.07 14.23
C VAL A 240 8.05 -23.16 13.34
N ARG A 241 9.14 -22.61 13.89
CA ARG A 241 10.03 -21.70 13.14
C ARG A 241 10.80 -22.43 12.03
N SER A 242 11.24 -23.65 12.29
CA SER A 242 11.97 -24.46 11.29
C SER A 242 11.05 -24.92 10.16
N GLU A 243 9.83 -25.34 10.46
CA GLU A 243 8.83 -25.70 9.47
C GLU A 243 8.52 -24.52 8.55
N PHE A 244 8.24 -23.36 9.13
CA PHE A 244 7.99 -22.14 8.36
C PHE A 244 9.21 -21.75 7.51
N ALA A 245 10.42 -21.75 8.06
CA ALA A 245 11.64 -21.42 7.33
C ALA A 245 11.88 -22.35 6.16
N ASN A 246 11.64 -23.65 6.31
CA ASN A 246 11.78 -24.64 5.24
C ASN A 246 10.75 -24.41 4.12
N SER A 247 9.48 -24.14 4.51
CA SER A 247 8.43 -23.79 3.55
C SER A 247 8.76 -22.51 2.78
N LEU A 248 9.23 -21.48 3.47
CA LEU A 248 9.60 -20.21 2.85
C LEU A 248 10.79 -20.37 1.89
N ARG A 249 11.85 -21.14 2.29
CA ARG A 249 13.01 -21.44 1.42
C ARG A 249 12.60 -22.15 0.14
N ALA A 250 11.70 -23.13 0.21
CA ALA A 250 11.21 -23.86 -0.96
C ALA A 250 10.52 -22.91 -1.98
N GLN A 251 9.89 -21.84 -1.51
CA GLN A 251 9.24 -20.88 -2.38
C GLN A 251 10.22 -19.88 -3.03
N LEU A 252 11.43 -19.69 -2.48
CA LEU A 252 12.44 -18.81 -3.07
C LEU A 252 12.94 -19.27 -4.44
N GLU A 253 12.77 -20.54 -4.79
CA GLU A 253 13.11 -21.06 -6.12
C GLU A 253 12.26 -20.43 -7.23
N SER A 254 11.04 -19.99 -6.91
CA SER A 254 10.08 -19.42 -7.86
C SER A 254 9.85 -17.92 -7.68
N HIS A 255 10.25 -17.32 -6.55
CA HIS A 255 10.01 -15.92 -6.23
C HIS A 255 11.33 -15.16 -6.07
N PRO A 256 11.55 -14.08 -6.84
CA PRO A 256 12.69 -13.20 -6.61
C PRO A 256 12.63 -12.60 -5.22
N ALA A 257 13.73 -12.71 -4.48
CA ALA A 257 13.79 -12.22 -3.10
C ALA A 257 15.01 -11.35 -2.85
N VAL A 258 14.88 -10.47 -1.88
CA VAL A 258 15.97 -9.70 -1.28
C VAL A 258 15.88 -9.79 0.23
N LEU A 259 16.99 -10.07 0.89
CA LEU A 259 17.05 -10.08 2.34
C LEU A 259 17.27 -8.66 2.86
N LEU A 260 16.43 -8.28 3.78
CA LEU A 260 16.56 -7.04 4.55
C LEU A 260 17.70 -7.15 5.57
N PRO A 261 18.13 -6.08 6.23
CA PRO A 261 19.01 -6.19 7.39
C PRO A 261 18.41 -7.15 8.43
N TRP A 262 19.25 -7.91 9.11
CA TRP A 262 18.81 -8.91 10.11
C TRP A 262 17.79 -8.33 11.10
N ALA A 263 16.72 -9.06 11.37
CA ALA A 263 15.59 -8.65 12.19
C ALA A 263 14.87 -7.40 11.66
N ASP A 264 14.84 -7.20 10.34
CA ASP A 264 14.29 -6.01 9.66
C ASP A 264 14.73 -4.69 10.32
N ALA A 265 16.00 -4.64 10.75
CA ALA A 265 16.54 -3.50 11.49
C ALA A 265 16.45 -2.21 10.66
N ASP A 266 15.84 -1.19 11.24
CA ASP A 266 15.77 0.14 10.62
C ASP A 266 17.11 0.85 10.70
N LEU A 267 17.92 0.71 9.65
CA LEU A 267 19.24 1.31 9.57
C LEU A 267 19.20 2.86 9.57
N ALA A 268 18.10 3.46 9.14
CA ALA A 268 17.96 4.91 9.19
C ALA A 268 17.79 5.40 10.63
N ALA A 269 16.97 4.73 11.43
CA ALA A 269 16.85 5.02 12.86
C ALA A 269 18.17 4.78 13.61
N ILE A 270 18.86 3.66 13.31
CA ILE A 270 20.16 3.31 13.90
C ILE A 270 21.24 4.35 13.55
N SER A 271 21.16 4.98 12.38
CA SER A 271 22.15 5.94 11.90
C SER A 271 22.37 7.12 12.86
N GLY A 272 21.34 7.51 13.59
CA GLY A 272 21.38 8.56 14.61
C GLY A 272 22.08 8.16 15.90
N VAL A 273 22.43 6.87 16.08
CA VAL A 273 22.96 6.31 17.33
C VAL A 273 24.37 5.74 17.11
N PRO A 274 25.44 6.51 17.33
CA PRO A 274 26.82 6.10 17.00
C PRO A 274 27.26 4.76 17.57
N ARG A 275 26.81 4.42 18.79
CA ARG A 275 27.12 3.14 19.46
C ARG A 275 26.52 1.90 18.78
N LEU A 276 25.53 2.08 17.90
CA LEU A 276 24.86 0.98 17.19
C LEU A 276 25.42 0.75 15.78
N ARG A 277 26.42 1.50 15.32
CA ARG A 277 26.98 1.37 13.96
C ARG A 277 27.60 0.00 13.71
N GLU A 278 28.32 -0.54 14.71
CA GLU A 278 28.90 -1.88 14.61
C GLU A 278 27.80 -2.94 14.53
N SER A 279 26.73 -2.80 15.31
CA SER A 279 25.57 -3.69 15.24
C SER A 279 24.91 -3.63 13.85
N ALA A 280 24.76 -2.44 13.26
CA ALA A 280 24.23 -2.28 11.90
C ALA A 280 25.08 -3.04 10.87
N THR A 281 26.42 -2.91 10.95
CA THR A 281 27.35 -3.63 10.07
C THR A 281 27.22 -5.15 10.27
N SER A 282 27.11 -5.63 11.49
CA SER A 282 26.93 -7.05 11.80
C SER A 282 25.60 -7.60 11.27
N MET A 283 24.50 -6.84 11.41
CA MET A 283 23.18 -7.23 10.88
C MET A 283 23.21 -7.36 9.36
N VAL A 284 23.87 -6.45 8.66
CA VAL A 284 24.03 -6.52 7.20
C VAL A 284 24.91 -7.71 6.81
N ALA A 285 26.00 -7.98 7.53
CA ALA A 285 26.88 -9.11 7.26
C ALA A 285 26.18 -10.46 7.43
N LEU A 286 25.36 -10.63 8.47
CA LEU A 286 24.55 -11.81 8.69
C LEU A 286 23.59 -12.04 7.52
N SER A 287 22.86 -10.99 7.11
CA SER A 287 21.93 -11.08 5.98
C SER A 287 22.63 -11.45 4.67
N ARG A 288 23.83 -10.92 4.41
CA ARG A 288 24.61 -11.26 3.22
C ARG A 288 25.09 -12.71 3.24
N THR A 289 25.53 -13.22 4.39
CA THR A 289 25.93 -14.60 4.54
C THR A 289 24.77 -15.54 4.24
N LEU A 290 23.60 -15.27 4.82
CA LEU A 290 22.39 -16.06 4.56
C LEU A 290 21.94 -15.95 3.10
N ALA A 291 21.95 -14.75 2.52
CA ALA A 291 21.56 -14.52 1.13
C ALA A 291 22.37 -15.38 0.15
N ALA A 292 23.68 -15.52 0.40
CA ALA A 292 24.55 -16.38 -0.42
C ALA A 292 24.16 -17.86 -0.34
N THR A 293 23.62 -18.33 0.79
CA THR A 293 23.19 -19.73 0.96
C THR A 293 21.82 -20.02 0.35
N VAL A 294 20.92 -19.02 0.29
CA VAL A 294 19.57 -19.19 -0.23
C VAL A 294 19.38 -18.62 -1.65
N GLY A 295 20.46 -18.17 -2.29
CA GLY A 295 20.40 -17.62 -3.66
C GLY A 295 19.65 -16.29 -3.78
N ALA A 296 19.53 -15.52 -2.68
CA ALA A 296 18.88 -14.24 -2.66
C ALA A 296 19.87 -13.08 -2.73
N ARG A 297 19.38 -11.85 -2.94
CA ARG A 297 20.15 -10.60 -2.82
C ARG A 297 20.11 -10.11 -1.38
N ALA A 298 21.09 -9.27 -0.98
CA ALA A 298 21.10 -8.56 0.31
C ALA A 298 21.71 -7.16 0.13
N ASP A 299 21.34 -6.47 -0.93
CA ASP A 299 21.82 -5.15 -1.30
C ASP A 299 20.66 -4.14 -1.44
N LEU A 300 19.54 -4.37 -0.76
CA LEU A 300 18.44 -3.45 -0.63
C LEU A 300 18.29 -3.00 0.82
N VAL A 301 18.06 -1.70 0.99
CA VAL A 301 17.66 -1.12 2.27
C VAL A 301 16.30 -0.46 2.08
N TRP A 302 15.37 -0.84 2.92
CA TRP A 302 14.03 -0.27 2.92
C TRP A 302 13.71 0.24 4.33
N PRO A 303 14.13 1.49 4.68
CA PRO A 303 13.91 2.04 6.01
C PRO A 303 12.44 2.29 6.32
N VAL A 304 12.08 2.23 7.59
CA VAL A 304 10.77 2.66 8.10
C VAL A 304 10.80 4.15 8.44
N THR A 305 11.91 4.61 9.04
CA THR A 305 12.12 6.04 9.29
C THR A 305 12.72 6.72 8.06
N SER A 306 12.52 8.04 7.96
CA SER A 306 13.03 8.82 6.83
C SER A 306 14.53 8.63 6.62
N ALA A 307 14.91 8.36 5.38
CA ALA A 307 16.30 8.18 4.96
C ALA A 307 16.77 9.26 3.95
N SER A 308 16.02 10.34 3.77
CA SER A 308 16.29 11.35 2.73
C SER A 308 17.52 12.23 2.98
N SER A 309 18.13 12.24 4.19
CA SER A 309 19.32 13.03 4.45
C SER A 309 20.61 12.34 3.98
N SER A 310 21.51 13.09 3.32
CA SER A 310 22.83 12.58 2.88
C SER A 310 23.63 11.95 4.02
N ARG A 311 23.48 12.43 5.25
CA ARG A 311 24.14 11.86 6.43
C ARG A 311 23.60 10.48 6.75
N THR A 312 22.28 10.31 6.79
CA THR A 312 21.63 9.02 7.02
C THR A 312 22.03 8.03 5.93
N LEU A 313 21.94 8.44 4.66
CA LEU A 313 22.32 7.60 3.52
C LEU A 313 23.80 7.18 3.58
N ALA A 314 24.71 8.09 3.94
CA ALA A 314 26.12 7.77 4.12
C ALA A 314 26.34 6.73 5.24
N THR A 315 25.62 6.84 6.35
CA THR A 315 25.73 5.89 7.47
C THR A 315 25.17 4.52 7.08
N ILE A 316 24.00 4.48 6.42
CA ILE A 316 23.42 3.25 5.87
C ILE A 316 24.42 2.57 4.93
N THR A 317 24.97 3.32 3.97
CA THR A 317 25.92 2.79 2.99
C THR A 317 27.19 2.26 3.64
N SER A 318 27.66 2.91 4.72
CA SER A 318 28.83 2.45 5.45
C SER A 318 28.64 1.08 6.11
N ALA A 319 27.42 0.73 6.53
CA ALA A 319 27.10 -0.60 7.05
C ALA A 319 27.22 -1.69 5.97
N TYR A 320 27.17 -1.31 4.70
CA TYR A 320 27.32 -2.18 3.53
C TYR A 320 28.77 -2.21 2.99
N ALA A 321 29.74 -1.65 3.69
CA ALA A 321 31.13 -1.66 3.25
C ALA A 321 31.64 -3.09 3.01
N GLY A 322 32.51 -3.25 2.00
CA GLY A 322 33.05 -4.56 1.62
C GLY A 322 32.14 -5.42 0.73
N GLY A 323 31.03 -4.90 0.24
CA GLY A 323 30.14 -5.57 -0.70
C GLY A 323 29.49 -4.59 -1.70
N PRO A 324 28.50 -5.05 -2.47
CA PRO A 324 27.76 -4.19 -3.39
C PRO A 324 27.17 -2.97 -2.67
N ALA A 325 27.18 -1.81 -3.33
CA ALA A 325 26.50 -0.61 -2.83
C ALA A 325 24.99 -0.89 -2.71
N PRO A 326 24.35 -0.57 -1.58
CA PRO A 326 22.94 -0.83 -1.43
C PRO A 326 22.11 0.11 -2.30
N THR A 327 20.97 -0.38 -2.76
CA THR A 327 19.87 0.44 -3.27
C THR A 327 18.93 0.75 -2.12
N ILE A 328 18.54 2.01 -1.97
CA ILE A 328 17.72 2.47 -0.84
C ILE A 328 16.33 2.82 -1.34
N VAL A 329 15.30 2.21 -0.77
CA VAL A 329 13.90 2.53 -1.07
C VAL A 329 13.48 3.71 -0.21
N VAL A 330 12.95 4.74 -0.86
CA VAL A 330 12.43 5.94 -0.18
C VAL A 330 11.00 6.22 -0.65
N PRO A 331 10.10 6.65 0.23
CA PRO A 331 8.74 7.00 -0.17
C PRO A 331 8.72 8.28 -1.02
N SER A 332 7.77 8.38 -1.95
CA SER A 332 7.66 9.54 -2.86
C SER A 332 7.38 10.85 -2.12
N GLN A 333 6.72 10.79 -0.98
CA GLN A 333 6.46 11.97 -0.13
C GLN A 333 7.74 12.59 0.49
N GLU A 334 8.85 11.86 0.54
CA GLU A 334 10.13 12.37 1.06
C GLU A 334 10.96 13.10 -0.01
N VAL A 335 10.53 13.07 -1.26
CA VAL A 335 11.27 13.65 -2.38
C VAL A 335 10.46 14.76 -3.06
N SER A 336 11.15 15.86 -3.40
CA SER A 336 10.49 17.08 -3.88
C SER A 336 10.20 17.10 -5.39
N THR A 337 10.31 15.98 -6.09
CA THR A 337 10.17 15.94 -7.54
C THR A 337 8.77 15.50 -7.97
N ALA A 338 8.24 16.21 -8.98
CA ALA A 338 6.97 15.87 -9.60
C ALA A 338 7.02 14.60 -10.49
N THR A 339 8.18 13.98 -10.68
CA THR A 339 8.35 12.92 -11.69
C THR A 339 8.37 11.55 -11.04
N ILE A 340 7.45 10.71 -11.46
CA ILE A 340 7.24 9.33 -10.95
C ILE A 340 8.10 8.32 -11.73
N ASP A 341 9.40 8.50 -11.75
CA ASP A 341 10.33 7.46 -12.21
C ASP A 341 11.14 7.00 -11.00
N ALA A 342 11.03 5.73 -10.64
CA ALA A 342 11.57 5.22 -9.39
C ALA A 342 13.11 5.29 -9.28
N PRO A 343 13.91 4.97 -10.33
CA PRO A 343 15.36 5.07 -10.24
C PRO A 343 15.84 6.51 -10.18
N ARG A 344 16.46 6.90 -9.09
CA ARG A 344 16.99 8.26 -8.85
C ARG A 344 18.32 8.20 -8.12
N ARG A 345 18.95 9.37 -8.04
CA ARG A 345 20.06 9.61 -7.12
C ARG A 345 19.67 10.65 -6.09
N LEU A 346 20.05 10.38 -4.87
CA LEU A 346 20.04 11.37 -3.80
C LEU A 346 21.50 11.60 -3.42
N ASP A 347 22.06 12.76 -3.80
CA ASP A 347 23.50 13.03 -3.78
C ASP A 347 24.25 11.97 -4.63
N ARG A 348 25.08 11.14 -4.02
CA ARG A 348 25.84 10.05 -4.66
C ARG A 348 25.18 8.66 -4.54
N PHE A 349 24.06 8.57 -3.85
CA PHE A 349 23.43 7.30 -3.51
C PHE A 349 22.32 6.96 -4.51
N GLY A 350 22.31 5.71 -4.99
CA GLY A 350 21.22 5.19 -5.80
C GLY A 350 19.99 4.92 -4.92
N VAL A 351 18.86 5.50 -5.28
CA VAL A 351 17.60 5.31 -4.57
C VAL A 351 16.51 4.85 -5.52
N LEU A 352 15.57 4.08 -4.99
CA LEU A 352 14.30 3.75 -5.63
C LEU A 352 13.19 4.50 -4.91
N VAL A 353 12.55 5.41 -5.63
CA VAL A 353 11.40 6.14 -5.09
C VAL A 353 10.15 5.28 -5.22
N ALA A 354 9.59 4.86 -4.10
CA ALA A 354 8.33 4.13 -4.08
C ALA A 354 7.16 5.08 -4.40
N ASN A 355 6.21 4.61 -5.21
CA ASN A 355 4.99 5.36 -5.51
C ASN A 355 4.00 5.17 -4.35
N ASP A 356 3.91 6.13 -3.44
CA ASP A 356 3.08 6.04 -2.25
C ASP A 356 1.59 5.91 -2.57
N PRO A 357 0.99 6.67 -3.53
CA PRO A 357 -0.41 6.50 -3.88
C PRO A 357 -0.74 5.07 -4.35
N LEU A 358 0.09 4.49 -5.22
CA LEU A 358 -0.09 3.11 -5.68
C LEU A 358 0.13 2.10 -4.55
N SER A 359 1.14 2.32 -3.71
CA SER A 359 1.44 1.45 -2.57
C SER A 359 0.29 1.43 -1.57
N GLN A 360 -0.28 2.59 -1.28
CA GLN A 360 -1.44 2.73 -0.40
C GLN A 360 -2.71 2.11 -1.03
N ALA A 361 -2.93 2.32 -2.33
CA ALA A 361 -4.06 1.73 -3.04
C ALA A 361 -3.98 0.20 -3.07
N LEU A 362 -2.78 -0.38 -3.26
CA LEU A 362 -2.57 -1.82 -3.15
C LEU A 362 -2.85 -2.32 -1.72
N THR A 363 -2.38 -1.61 -0.70
CA THR A 363 -2.67 -1.92 0.71
C THR A 363 -4.18 -1.96 0.96
N THR A 364 -4.91 -0.97 0.46
CA THR A 364 -6.37 -0.89 0.65
C THR A 364 -7.09 -2.00 -0.10
N ALA A 365 -6.69 -2.30 -1.35
CA ALA A 365 -7.29 -3.35 -2.15
C ALA A 365 -6.99 -4.77 -1.61
N ALA A 366 -5.85 -4.96 -0.94
CA ALA A 366 -5.45 -6.22 -0.33
C ALA A 366 -6.13 -6.50 1.02
N ALA A 367 -6.67 -5.49 1.69
CA ALA A 367 -7.27 -5.63 3.01
C ALA A 367 -8.67 -6.27 2.95
N ALA A 368 -9.12 -6.81 4.07
CA ALA A 368 -10.50 -7.27 4.26
C ALA A 368 -11.31 -6.26 5.09
N PRO A 369 -12.59 -6.02 4.76
CA PRO A 369 -13.29 -6.46 3.54
C PRO A 369 -12.86 -5.65 2.31
N SER A 370 -12.57 -6.31 1.21
CA SER A 370 -12.30 -5.62 -0.06
C SER A 370 -13.60 -5.17 -0.72
N ARG A 371 -13.58 -3.95 -1.26
CA ARG A 371 -14.70 -3.38 -2.01
C ARG A 371 -14.29 -3.20 -3.48
N PRO A 372 -15.21 -3.35 -4.44
CA PRO A 372 -14.91 -3.11 -5.86
C PRO A 372 -14.30 -1.72 -6.12
N VAL A 373 -14.66 -0.71 -5.33
CA VAL A 373 -14.10 0.63 -5.43
C VAL A 373 -12.60 0.66 -5.12
N ASP A 374 -12.13 -0.18 -4.19
CA ASP A 374 -10.72 -0.20 -3.79
C ASP A 374 -9.84 -0.71 -4.95
N LEU A 375 -10.30 -1.75 -5.66
CA LEU A 375 -9.63 -2.25 -6.85
C LEU A 375 -9.62 -1.23 -7.99
N GLN A 376 -10.77 -0.60 -8.27
CA GLN A 376 -10.85 0.44 -9.31
C GLN A 376 -10.01 1.66 -8.97
N THR A 377 -9.84 1.99 -7.69
CA THR A 377 -8.95 3.05 -7.22
C THR A 377 -7.48 2.72 -7.50
N LEU A 378 -7.07 1.46 -7.28
CA LEU A 378 -5.73 0.99 -7.64
C LEU A 378 -5.44 1.17 -9.14
N LEU A 379 -6.42 0.84 -10.00
CA LEU A 379 -6.31 1.06 -11.44
C LEU A 379 -6.21 2.56 -11.79
N ALA A 380 -6.96 3.40 -11.11
CA ALA A 380 -6.93 4.84 -11.31
C ALA A 380 -5.53 5.43 -11.02
N TYR A 381 -4.93 5.04 -9.90
CA TYR A 381 -3.57 5.49 -9.57
C TYR A 381 -2.51 4.95 -10.54
N SER A 382 -2.68 3.73 -11.06
CA SER A 382 -1.76 3.19 -12.07
C SER A 382 -1.80 4.01 -13.38
N LEU A 383 -2.98 4.49 -13.75
CA LEU A 383 -3.14 5.37 -14.91
C LEU A 383 -2.54 6.76 -14.66
N VAL A 384 -2.73 7.33 -13.48
CA VAL A 384 -2.09 8.60 -13.09
C VAL A 384 -0.58 8.49 -13.23
N ALA A 385 0.00 7.39 -12.74
CA ALA A 385 1.43 7.14 -12.89
C ALA A 385 1.87 7.07 -14.37
N LEU A 386 1.04 6.52 -15.26
CA LEU A 386 1.30 6.51 -16.70
C LEU A 386 1.19 7.91 -17.32
N ASN A 387 0.12 8.64 -16.97
CA ASN A 387 -0.23 9.92 -17.60
C ASN A 387 0.77 11.05 -17.31
N ASP A 388 1.59 10.92 -16.28
CA ASP A 388 2.66 11.88 -16.02
C ASP A 388 3.59 12.06 -17.24
N ARG A 389 3.98 10.96 -17.93
CA ARG A 389 4.75 10.98 -19.18
C ARG A 389 4.47 9.73 -20.02
N PRO A 390 3.36 9.63 -20.71
CA PRO A 390 2.93 8.39 -21.37
C PRO A 390 3.85 7.94 -22.52
N GLY A 391 4.61 8.83 -23.12
CA GLY A 391 5.55 8.50 -24.21
C GLY A 391 6.98 8.20 -23.77
N THR A 392 7.24 8.01 -22.47
CA THR A 392 8.60 7.81 -21.93
C THR A 392 8.66 6.51 -21.13
N PRO A 393 9.59 5.58 -21.46
CA PRO A 393 9.81 4.40 -20.65
C PRO A 393 10.21 4.79 -19.21
N ARG A 394 9.53 4.25 -18.21
CA ARG A 394 9.77 4.54 -16.80
C ARG A 394 9.56 3.32 -15.93
N THR A 395 10.16 3.35 -14.77
CA THR A 395 9.97 2.33 -13.73
C THR A 395 9.12 2.88 -12.59
N VAL A 396 8.17 2.10 -12.13
CA VAL A 396 7.37 2.38 -10.94
C VAL A 396 7.62 1.29 -9.91
N VAL A 397 7.90 1.68 -8.67
CA VAL A 397 8.03 0.77 -7.53
C VAL A 397 6.81 0.92 -6.63
N ILE A 398 6.12 -0.20 -6.41
CA ILE A 398 5.00 -0.31 -5.48
C ILE A 398 5.53 -1.03 -4.25
N ALA A 399 5.57 -0.35 -3.12
CA ALA A 399 6.17 -0.84 -1.88
C ALA A 399 5.24 -0.54 -0.69
N PRO A 400 4.24 -1.39 -0.42
CA PRO A 400 3.32 -1.22 0.70
C PRO A 400 4.05 -1.22 2.05
N ALA A 401 3.47 -0.54 3.04
CA ALA A 401 4.02 -0.51 4.39
C ALA A 401 4.12 -1.92 5.00
N ARG A 402 5.07 -2.12 5.92
CA ARG A 402 5.35 -3.43 6.53
C ARG A 402 4.14 -4.04 7.24
N GLY A 403 3.41 -3.29 8.01
CA GLY A 403 2.24 -3.74 8.74
C GLY A 403 0.95 -3.76 7.92
N LEU A 404 1.02 -3.93 6.57
CA LEU A 404 -0.21 -3.97 5.77
C LEU A 404 -1.14 -5.10 6.21
N SER A 405 -2.42 -4.79 6.39
CA SER A 405 -3.45 -5.81 6.60
C SER A 405 -3.73 -6.53 5.28
N VAL A 406 -3.71 -7.85 5.29
CA VAL A 406 -3.80 -8.67 4.08
C VAL A 406 -4.84 -9.78 4.25
N ASP A 407 -5.68 -9.92 3.25
CA ASP A 407 -6.42 -11.14 2.93
C ASP A 407 -5.83 -11.73 1.65
N ALA A 408 -5.50 -13.00 1.66
CA ALA A 408 -4.79 -13.66 0.56
C ALA A 408 -5.54 -13.56 -0.78
N LYS A 409 -6.86 -13.74 -0.77
CA LYS A 409 -7.69 -13.66 -1.97
C LYS A 409 -7.72 -12.24 -2.54
N ASN A 410 -7.86 -11.26 -1.66
CA ASN A 410 -7.93 -9.85 -2.07
C ASN A 410 -6.58 -9.39 -2.64
N LEU A 411 -5.46 -9.75 -2.00
CA LEU A 411 -4.13 -9.47 -2.51
C LEU A 411 -3.93 -10.12 -3.88
N GLY A 412 -4.25 -11.41 -4.02
CA GLY A 412 -4.16 -12.12 -5.30
C GLY A 412 -4.97 -11.42 -6.39
N SER A 413 -6.22 -11.05 -6.10
CA SER A 413 -7.08 -10.33 -7.06
C SER A 413 -6.52 -8.94 -7.43
N ALA A 414 -5.92 -8.22 -6.49
CA ALA A 414 -5.31 -6.92 -6.75
C ALA A 414 -4.05 -7.05 -7.63
N LEU A 415 -3.21 -8.05 -7.37
CA LEU A 415 -2.01 -8.33 -8.17
C LEU A 415 -2.38 -8.83 -9.58
N GLU A 416 -3.40 -9.68 -9.70
CA GLU A 416 -3.95 -10.12 -10.99
C GLU A 416 -4.45 -8.93 -11.80
N ALA A 417 -5.22 -8.04 -11.19
CA ALA A 417 -5.74 -6.85 -11.85
C ALA A 417 -4.60 -5.93 -12.32
N LEU A 418 -3.55 -5.70 -11.52
CA LEU A 418 -2.38 -4.93 -11.94
C LEU A 418 -1.65 -5.59 -13.13
N THR A 419 -1.47 -6.92 -13.08
CA THR A 419 -0.78 -7.67 -14.14
C THR A 419 -1.57 -7.69 -15.45
N ALA A 420 -2.90 -7.62 -15.38
CA ALA A 420 -3.78 -7.57 -16.54
C ALA A 420 -3.81 -6.19 -17.24
N LEU A 421 -3.25 -5.13 -16.63
CA LEU A 421 -3.23 -3.80 -17.23
C LEU A 421 -2.25 -3.71 -18.38
N PRO A 422 -2.70 -3.36 -19.61
CA PRO A 422 -1.81 -3.31 -20.77
C PRO A 422 -0.71 -2.25 -20.67
N TRP A 423 -0.88 -1.26 -19.78
CA TRP A 423 0.11 -0.20 -19.55
C TRP A 423 1.11 -0.49 -18.44
N LEU A 424 1.05 -1.67 -17.82
CA LEU A 424 2.02 -2.13 -16.84
C LEU A 424 2.73 -3.39 -17.35
N ASN A 425 4.04 -3.37 -17.36
CA ASN A 425 4.89 -4.54 -17.58
C ASN A 425 5.59 -4.92 -16.28
N THR A 426 5.77 -6.20 -16.04
CA THR A 426 6.54 -6.67 -14.89
C THR A 426 8.03 -6.34 -15.09
N GLY A 427 8.53 -5.42 -14.28
CA GLY A 427 9.96 -5.08 -14.18
C GLY A 427 10.69 -5.98 -13.18
N THR A 428 12.02 -5.87 -13.15
CA THR A 428 12.84 -6.57 -12.15
C THR A 428 13.52 -5.59 -11.20
N LEU A 429 13.63 -5.98 -9.93
CA LEU A 429 14.34 -5.18 -8.93
C LEU A 429 15.81 -4.96 -9.33
N GLU A 430 16.41 -5.93 -9.98
CA GLU A 430 17.80 -5.84 -10.43
C GLU A 430 17.98 -4.73 -11.48
N GLN A 431 17.10 -4.67 -12.48
CA GLN A 431 17.13 -3.60 -13.49
C GLN A 431 16.89 -2.23 -12.86
N ALA A 432 15.88 -2.13 -11.98
CA ALA A 432 15.58 -0.90 -11.26
C ALA A 432 16.76 -0.44 -10.37
N SER A 433 17.39 -1.35 -9.65
CA SER A 433 18.58 -1.05 -8.82
C SER A 433 19.77 -0.58 -9.65
N ARG A 434 20.06 -1.26 -10.78
CA ARG A 434 21.14 -0.83 -11.69
C ARG A 434 20.86 0.56 -12.27
N ALA A 435 19.62 0.81 -12.66
CA ALA A 435 19.20 2.13 -13.14
C ALA A 435 19.38 3.21 -12.08
N ALA A 436 19.06 2.92 -10.82
CA ALA A 436 19.25 3.86 -9.71
C ALA A 436 20.75 4.17 -9.46
N GLN A 437 21.62 3.16 -9.53
CA GLN A 437 23.07 3.35 -9.38
C GLN A 437 23.68 4.20 -10.51
N SER A 438 23.12 4.14 -11.71
CA SER A 438 23.57 4.89 -12.90
C SER A 438 22.76 6.15 -13.18
N ALA A 439 21.73 6.46 -12.38
CA ALA A 439 20.87 7.61 -12.61
C ALA A 439 21.65 8.92 -12.56
N THR A 440 21.38 9.80 -13.51
CA THR A 440 21.97 11.16 -13.56
C THR A 440 21.05 12.20 -12.90
N THR A 441 19.76 11.89 -12.77
CA THR A 441 18.79 12.79 -12.14
C THR A 441 18.98 12.74 -10.62
N VAL A 442 19.39 13.87 -10.06
CA VAL A 442 19.55 14.07 -8.61
C VAL A 442 18.24 14.62 -8.06
N LEU A 443 17.84 14.14 -6.89
CA LEU A 443 16.68 14.61 -6.13
C LEU A 443 17.06 15.83 -5.28
#